data_d839bb7970646973a4c1cba0e932d776
#
_entry.id   d839bb7970646973a4c1cba0e932d776
#
_cell.length_a   1.000
_cell.length_b   1.000
_cell.length_c   1.000
_cell.angle_alpha   90.00
_cell.angle_beta   90.00
_cell.angle_gamma   90.00
#
_symmetry.space_group_name_H-M   'P 1'
#
loop_
_entity.id
_entity.type
_entity.pdbx_description
1 polymer ?
#
loop_
_entity_poly.entity_id
_entity_poly.type
_entity_poly.pdbx_seq_one_letter_code
_entity_poly.pdbx_strand_id
1 'polypeptide(L)'
;MKQLKPRVLKREARIKMQGNYGTLVTAALIVFGCTFLLNIVLTLLAPASTTLLSALLYLAGLLIVNTLYNVLSAGVSRLYLNLATDQPFSLHDLFYAFSTHPEPIAVYSAVSLAAEAGVLYVILILLAYGAHHLSFQLLILLMFAALLVFLWFVLTFSCFLFLHARDPRKSAKELFRDCIHLMKGHRLALFWLSLTFFGVLVLCILSFGIGLLFAMPYMQMTTTLFYERIAEMEEK
;
A
#
# COMPACT_ATOMS: atom_id res chain seq x y z
N MET A 1 -21.83 10.04 -6.93
CA MET A 1 -21.67 8.62 -7.34
C MET A 1 -21.28 8.41 -8.82
N LYS A 2 -21.72 9.22 -9.82
CA LYS A 2 -21.26 9.05 -11.22
C LYS A 2 -19.75 9.23 -11.41
N GLN A 3 -19.09 10.06 -10.61
CA GLN A 3 -17.66 10.39 -10.73
C GLN A 3 -16.71 9.29 -10.21
N LEU A 4 -17.15 8.40 -9.32
CA LEU A 4 -16.36 7.28 -8.79
C LEU A 4 -16.47 5.98 -9.64
N LYS A 5 -17.07 6.04 -10.82
CA LYS A 5 -17.14 4.86 -11.69
C LYS A 5 -15.72 4.44 -12.15
N PRO A 6 -15.33 3.16 -12.00
CA PRO A 6 -13.99 2.69 -12.38
C PRO A 6 -13.61 3.04 -13.82
N ARG A 7 -14.56 3.03 -14.75
CA ARG A 7 -14.32 3.36 -16.18
C ARG A 7 -13.89 4.82 -16.37
N VAL A 8 -14.47 5.74 -15.59
CA VAL A 8 -14.15 7.19 -15.67
C VAL A 8 -12.74 7.43 -15.11
N LEU A 9 -12.45 6.92 -13.91
CA LEU A 9 -11.14 7.05 -13.27
C LEU A 9 -10.02 6.43 -14.11
N LYS A 10 -10.26 5.26 -14.69
CA LYS A 10 -9.32 4.57 -15.58
C LYS A 10 -9.03 5.35 -16.86
N ARG A 11 -10.04 5.99 -17.45
CA ARG A 11 -9.87 6.84 -18.63
C ARG A 11 -9.06 8.08 -18.29
N GLU A 12 -9.38 8.74 -17.20
CA GLU A 12 -8.70 9.94 -16.72
C GLU A 12 -7.24 9.66 -16.37
N ALA A 13 -6.96 8.55 -15.66
CA ALA A 13 -5.62 8.10 -15.37
C ALA A 13 -4.76 7.95 -16.65
N ARG A 14 -5.31 7.33 -17.70
CA ARG A 14 -4.61 7.20 -18.99
C ARG A 14 -4.28 8.55 -19.62
N ILE A 15 -5.23 9.49 -19.59
CA ILE A 15 -5.02 10.83 -20.18
C ILE A 15 -3.92 11.57 -19.42
N LYS A 16 -3.98 11.59 -18.09
CA LYS A 16 -2.98 12.29 -17.27
C LYS A 16 -1.58 11.67 -17.35
N MET A 17 -1.49 10.38 -17.57
CA MET A 17 -0.20 9.69 -17.72
C MET A 17 0.44 9.87 -19.11
N GLN A 18 -0.31 10.33 -20.14
CA GLN A 18 0.23 10.52 -21.48
C GLN A 18 1.39 11.53 -21.44
N GLY A 19 2.51 11.15 -22.06
CA GLY A 19 3.75 11.95 -22.08
C GLY A 19 4.65 11.76 -20.84
N ASN A 20 4.13 11.28 -19.71
CA ASN A 20 4.86 11.21 -18.44
C ASN A 20 5.15 9.76 -17.98
N TYR A 21 4.81 8.78 -18.82
CA TYR A 21 4.87 7.35 -18.47
C TYR A 21 6.30 6.91 -18.08
N GLY A 22 7.31 7.43 -18.78
CA GLY A 22 8.72 7.12 -18.50
C GLY A 22 9.12 7.48 -17.07
N THR A 23 8.79 8.68 -16.61
CA THR A 23 9.08 9.15 -15.25
C THR A 23 8.38 8.28 -14.19
N LEU A 24 7.11 7.90 -14.44
CA LEU A 24 6.33 7.08 -13.52
C LEU A 24 6.87 5.64 -13.41
N VAL A 25 7.24 5.04 -14.53
CA VAL A 25 7.88 3.72 -14.57
C VAL A 25 9.25 3.75 -13.89
N THR A 26 10.05 4.79 -14.15
CA THR A 26 11.35 4.95 -13.49
C THR A 26 11.20 5.09 -11.98
N ALA A 27 10.23 5.87 -11.51
CA ALA A 27 9.91 5.99 -10.08
C ALA A 27 9.55 4.63 -9.46
N ALA A 28 8.68 3.86 -10.11
CA ALA A 28 8.31 2.52 -9.66
C ALA A 28 9.50 1.55 -9.63
N LEU A 29 10.38 1.60 -10.65
CA LEU A 29 11.59 0.78 -10.71
C LEU A 29 12.58 1.12 -9.60
N ILE A 30 12.77 2.40 -9.27
CA ILE A 30 13.63 2.84 -8.17
C ILE A 30 13.11 2.27 -6.85
N VAL A 31 11.82 2.44 -6.56
CA VAL A 31 11.23 1.93 -5.30
C VAL A 31 11.31 0.41 -5.24
N PHE A 32 10.95 -0.28 -6.32
CA PHE A 32 11.03 -1.73 -6.39
C PHE A 32 12.47 -2.23 -6.22
N GLY A 33 13.42 -1.63 -6.94
CA GLY A 33 14.84 -2.02 -6.88
C GLY A 33 15.44 -1.79 -5.48
N CYS A 34 15.19 -0.62 -4.88
CA CYS A 34 15.67 -0.33 -3.53
C CYS A 34 15.10 -1.32 -2.50
N THR A 35 13.78 -1.55 -2.53
CA THR A 35 13.14 -2.48 -1.58
C THR A 35 13.56 -3.92 -1.81
N PHE A 36 13.72 -4.35 -3.05
CA PHE A 36 14.21 -5.68 -3.40
C PHE A 36 15.62 -5.92 -2.86
N LEU A 37 16.55 -4.99 -3.09
CA LEU A 37 17.92 -5.08 -2.57
C LEU A 37 17.95 -5.09 -1.04
N LEU A 38 17.17 -4.23 -0.37
CA LEU A 38 17.08 -4.22 1.09
C LEU A 38 16.56 -5.53 1.66
N ASN A 39 15.55 -6.15 1.01
CA ASN A 39 15.04 -7.46 1.42
C ASN A 39 16.06 -8.59 1.21
N ILE A 40 16.84 -8.56 0.12
CA ILE A 40 17.93 -9.52 -0.09
C ILE A 40 18.95 -9.38 1.05
N VAL A 41 19.42 -8.16 1.33
CA VAL A 41 20.39 -7.92 2.40
C VAL A 41 19.86 -8.40 3.74
N LEU A 42 18.60 -8.09 4.08
CA LEU A 42 17.97 -8.54 5.31
C LEU A 42 17.90 -10.09 5.39
N THR A 43 17.57 -10.75 4.28
CA THR A 43 17.50 -12.21 4.22
C THR A 43 18.89 -12.86 4.38
N LEU A 44 19.93 -12.28 3.76
CA LEU A 44 21.31 -12.75 3.90
C LEU A 44 21.87 -12.54 5.32
N LEU A 45 21.40 -11.49 6.00
CA LEU A 45 21.77 -11.20 7.40
C LEU A 45 20.87 -11.93 8.40
N ALA A 46 19.87 -12.69 7.93
CA ALA A 46 18.97 -13.44 8.81
C ALA A 46 19.77 -14.42 9.67
N PRO A 47 19.62 -14.38 11.00
CA PRO A 47 20.43 -15.18 11.90
C PRO A 47 20.06 -16.68 11.75
N ALA A 48 21.08 -17.52 11.69
CA ALA A 48 20.92 -18.98 11.69
C ALA A 48 20.45 -19.54 13.06
N SER A 49 20.55 -18.74 14.13
CA SER A 49 20.17 -19.13 15.49
C SER A 49 18.77 -18.63 15.86
N THR A 50 18.01 -19.45 16.57
CA THR A 50 16.65 -19.14 17.05
C THR A 50 16.64 -18.53 18.46
N THR A 51 17.64 -17.69 18.78
CA THR A 51 17.67 -16.99 20.07
C THR A 51 16.72 -15.80 20.08
N LEU A 52 16.24 -15.41 21.25
CA LEU A 52 15.37 -14.24 21.40
C LEU A 52 16.03 -12.97 20.83
N LEU A 53 17.33 -12.80 21.07
CA LEU A 53 18.10 -11.65 20.57
C LEU A 53 18.10 -11.64 19.04
N SER A 54 18.34 -12.77 18.39
CA SER A 54 18.34 -12.86 16.94
C SER A 54 16.96 -12.56 16.32
N ALA A 55 15.88 -12.99 16.97
CA ALA A 55 14.52 -12.70 16.55
C ALA A 55 14.21 -11.20 16.67
N LEU A 56 14.64 -10.55 17.76
CA LEU A 56 14.46 -9.10 17.96
C LEU A 56 15.25 -8.28 16.94
N LEU A 57 16.49 -8.65 16.64
CA LEU A 57 17.31 -7.99 15.62
C LEU A 57 16.70 -8.12 14.23
N TYR A 58 16.18 -9.31 13.89
CA TYR A 58 15.50 -9.53 12.62
C TYR A 58 14.21 -8.70 12.51
N LEU A 59 13.41 -8.64 13.59
CA LEU A 59 12.20 -7.81 13.65
C LEU A 59 12.53 -6.32 13.50
N ALA A 60 13.59 -5.84 14.14
CA ALA A 60 14.07 -4.48 13.96
C ALA A 60 14.48 -4.20 12.49
N GLY A 61 15.19 -5.14 11.87
CA GLY A 61 15.54 -5.05 10.45
C GLY A 61 14.30 -4.99 9.53
N LEU A 62 13.30 -5.83 9.79
CA LEU A 62 12.02 -5.79 9.07
C LEU A 62 11.32 -4.44 9.23
N LEU A 63 11.29 -3.88 10.44
CA LEU A 63 10.69 -2.57 10.69
C LEU A 63 11.42 -1.45 9.94
N ILE A 64 12.76 -1.49 9.90
CA ILE A 64 13.57 -0.52 9.15
C ILE A 64 13.25 -0.61 7.66
N VAL A 65 13.29 -1.81 7.07
CA VAL A 65 13.01 -2.03 5.64
C VAL A 65 11.58 -1.61 5.28
N ASN A 66 10.60 -1.97 6.11
CA ASN A 66 9.20 -1.57 5.93
C ASN A 66 9.03 -0.04 6.00
N THR A 67 9.71 0.62 6.95
CA THR A 67 9.68 2.09 7.09
C THR A 67 10.28 2.76 5.86
N LEU A 68 11.43 2.32 5.38
CA LEU A 68 12.06 2.85 4.17
C LEU A 68 11.16 2.66 2.93
N TYR A 69 10.53 1.50 2.80
CA TYR A 69 9.54 1.25 1.75
C TYR A 69 8.38 2.25 1.81
N ASN A 70 7.79 2.46 2.98
CA ASN A 70 6.66 3.37 3.15
C ASN A 70 7.06 4.84 2.95
N VAL A 71 8.27 5.23 3.33
CA VAL A 71 8.81 6.59 3.07
C VAL A 71 8.95 6.82 1.55
N LEU A 72 9.54 5.88 0.83
CA LEU A 72 9.61 5.95 -0.64
C LEU A 72 8.22 5.93 -1.28
N SER A 73 7.30 5.11 -0.77
CA SER A 73 5.92 5.02 -1.26
C SER A 73 5.13 6.32 -1.00
N ALA A 74 5.43 7.05 0.08
CA ALA A 74 4.88 8.38 0.32
C ALA A 74 5.39 9.39 -0.72
N GLY A 75 6.68 9.32 -1.10
CA GLY A 75 7.23 10.08 -2.21
C GLY A 75 6.54 9.77 -3.55
N VAL A 76 6.31 8.49 -3.82
CA VAL A 76 5.50 8.07 -4.99
C VAL A 76 4.10 8.67 -4.91
N SER A 77 3.44 8.59 -3.77
CA SER A 77 2.09 9.17 -3.58
C SER A 77 2.09 10.67 -3.85
N ARG A 78 3.14 11.40 -3.44
CA ARG A 78 3.32 12.83 -3.75
C ARG A 78 3.45 13.09 -5.25
N LEU A 79 4.26 12.29 -5.93
CA LEU A 79 4.48 12.40 -7.38
C LEU A 79 3.16 12.20 -8.15
N TYR A 80 2.38 11.17 -7.78
CA TYR A 80 1.08 10.93 -8.41
C TYR A 80 0.03 11.99 -8.04
N LEU A 81 0.06 12.53 -6.83
CA LEU A 81 -0.81 13.63 -6.41
C LEU A 81 -0.51 14.89 -7.24
N ASN A 82 0.76 15.27 -7.39
CA ASN A 82 1.17 16.40 -8.22
C ASN A 82 0.70 16.22 -9.67
N LEU A 83 0.85 15.03 -10.23
CA LEU A 83 0.34 14.73 -11.57
C LEU A 83 -1.20 14.78 -11.63
N ALA A 84 -1.90 14.33 -10.60
CA ALA A 84 -3.37 14.38 -10.54
C ALA A 84 -3.89 15.82 -10.50
N THR A 85 -3.19 16.72 -9.80
CA THR A 85 -3.55 18.13 -9.62
C THR A 85 -2.88 19.08 -10.64
N ASP A 86 -2.26 18.52 -11.70
CA ASP A 86 -1.55 19.26 -12.74
C ASP A 86 -0.43 20.17 -12.21
N GLN A 87 0.19 19.79 -11.09
CA GLN A 87 1.35 20.45 -10.50
C GLN A 87 2.65 19.91 -11.11
N PRO A 88 3.73 20.71 -11.12
CA PRO A 88 5.04 20.22 -11.54
C PRO A 88 5.49 19.07 -10.63
N PHE A 89 6.03 18.02 -11.23
CA PHE A 89 6.53 16.84 -10.51
C PHE A 89 7.86 16.38 -11.10
N SER A 90 8.66 15.76 -10.25
CA SER A 90 9.98 15.25 -10.63
C SER A 90 10.32 13.98 -9.84
N LEU A 91 11.35 13.25 -10.29
CA LEU A 91 11.87 12.10 -9.53
C LEU A 91 12.41 12.50 -8.15
N HIS A 92 12.73 13.77 -7.93
CA HIS A 92 13.14 14.29 -6.62
C HIS A 92 12.02 14.17 -5.58
N ASP A 93 10.75 14.19 -6.01
CA ASP A 93 9.59 14.03 -5.12
C ASP A 93 9.56 12.66 -4.42
N LEU A 94 10.27 11.65 -4.95
CA LEU A 94 10.45 10.35 -4.27
C LEU A 94 11.12 10.48 -2.91
N PHE A 95 12.04 11.43 -2.78
CA PHE A 95 12.81 11.64 -1.55
C PHE A 95 12.20 12.70 -0.64
N TYR A 96 11.09 13.30 -1.05
CA TYR A 96 10.37 14.32 -0.30
C TYR A 96 10.09 13.91 1.16
N ALA A 97 9.63 12.69 1.38
CA ALA A 97 9.24 12.23 2.71
C ALA A 97 10.43 11.98 3.66
N PHE A 98 11.67 11.92 3.15
CA PHE A 98 12.88 11.88 4.00
C PHE A 98 13.19 13.23 4.65
N SER A 99 12.83 14.32 3.99
CA SER A 99 13.09 15.69 4.47
C SER A 99 11.89 16.32 5.18
N THR A 100 10.70 15.74 5.07
CA THR A 100 9.45 16.36 5.53
C THR A 100 8.71 15.42 6.47
N HIS A 101 8.98 15.51 7.78
CA HIS A 101 8.28 14.81 8.86
C HIS A 101 8.04 13.30 8.59
N PRO A 102 9.08 12.44 8.61
CA PRO A 102 8.92 11.00 8.39
C PRO A 102 8.26 10.26 9.57
N GLU A 103 8.10 10.91 10.73
CA GLU A 103 7.59 10.31 11.96
C GLU A 103 6.20 9.65 11.79
N PRO A 104 5.19 10.29 11.15
CA PRO A 104 3.89 9.65 10.93
C PRO A 104 3.99 8.40 10.08
N ILE A 105 4.92 8.38 9.11
CA ILE A 105 5.14 7.21 8.24
C ILE A 105 5.77 6.07 9.02
N ALA A 106 6.71 6.36 9.94
CA ALA A 106 7.30 5.34 10.80
C ALA A 106 6.25 4.68 11.70
N VAL A 107 5.34 5.47 12.28
CA VAL A 107 4.21 4.95 13.07
C VAL A 107 3.30 4.08 12.20
N TYR A 108 2.95 4.53 11.00
CA TYR A 108 2.16 3.75 10.06
C TYR A 108 2.84 2.43 9.69
N SER A 109 4.16 2.46 9.46
CA SER A 109 4.95 1.26 9.15
C SER A 109 4.95 0.24 10.27
N ALA A 110 5.04 0.69 11.52
CA ALA A 110 4.96 -0.19 12.69
C ALA A 110 3.56 -0.82 12.81
N VAL A 111 2.50 -0.02 12.60
CA VAL A 111 1.10 -0.50 12.66
C VAL A 111 0.80 -1.47 11.52
N SER A 112 1.23 -1.18 10.29
CA SER A 112 1.02 -2.07 9.13
C SER A 112 1.77 -3.40 9.32
N LEU A 113 3.04 -3.36 9.74
CA LEU A 113 3.83 -4.56 10.02
C LEU A 113 3.21 -5.40 11.14
N ALA A 114 2.72 -4.76 12.21
CA ALA A 114 2.03 -5.45 13.31
C ALA A 114 0.72 -6.10 12.84
N ALA A 115 -0.05 -5.44 11.97
CA ALA A 115 -1.28 -5.99 11.40
C ALA A 115 -0.99 -7.20 10.50
N GLU A 116 0.02 -7.10 9.62
CA GLU A 116 0.45 -8.20 8.75
C GLU A 116 0.95 -9.40 9.56
N ALA A 117 1.83 -9.16 10.53
CA ALA A 117 2.34 -10.20 11.43
C ALA A 117 1.22 -10.82 12.27
N GLY A 118 0.27 -10.03 12.76
CA GLY A 118 -0.87 -10.49 13.53
C GLY A 118 -1.76 -11.45 12.74
N VAL A 119 -2.09 -11.10 11.50
CA VAL A 119 -2.90 -11.98 10.63
C VAL A 119 -2.15 -13.26 10.28
N LEU A 120 -0.87 -13.16 9.94
CA LEU A 120 -0.04 -14.33 9.65
C LEU A 120 0.02 -15.27 10.88
N TYR A 121 0.22 -14.70 12.08
CA TYR A 121 0.24 -15.45 13.34
C TYR A 121 -1.10 -16.17 13.59
N VAL A 122 -2.24 -15.49 13.40
CA VAL A 122 -3.57 -16.11 13.52
C VAL A 122 -3.72 -17.26 12.54
N ILE A 123 -3.33 -17.09 11.28
CA ILE A 123 -3.40 -18.14 10.26
C ILE A 123 -2.52 -19.33 10.65
N LEU A 124 -1.30 -19.10 11.11
CA LEU A 124 -0.37 -20.15 11.52
C LEU A 124 -0.91 -20.93 12.73
N ILE A 125 -1.48 -20.25 13.74
CA ILE A 125 -2.12 -20.91 14.89
C ILE A 125 -3.30 -21.76 14.42
N LEU A 126 -4.18 -21.22 13.58
CA LEU A 126 -5.31 -21.97 13.05
C LEU A 126 -4.89 -23.21 12.26
N LEU A 127 -3.80 -23.12 11.51
CA LEU A 127 -3.25 -24.27 10.78
C LEU A 127 -2.61 -25.29 11.72
N ALA A 128 -1.83 -24.84 12.71
CA ALA A 128 -1.12 -25.74 13.62
C ALA A 128 -2.04 -26.47 14.62
N TYR A 129 -2.97 -25.74 15.24
CA TYR A 129 -3.87 -26.27 16.27
C TYR A 129 -5.24 -26.65 15.73
N GLY A 130 -5.76 -25.86 14.79
CA GLY A 130 -7.10 -26.04 14.25
C GLY A 130 -7.24 -27.34 13.47
N ALA A 131 -6.20 -27.78 12.76
CA ALA A 131 -6.20 -29.04 12.00
C ALA A 131 -6.45 -30.28 12.88
N HIS A 132 -6.10 -30.21 14.17
CA HIS A 132 -6.25 -31.32 15.11
C HIS A 132 -7.49 -31.23 16.02
N HIS A 133 -8.00 -30.00 16.24
CA HIS A 133 -9.02 -29.75 17.27
C HIS A 133 -10.33 -29.17 16.72
N LEU A 134 -10.32 -28.61 15.50
CA LEU A 134 -11.49 -27.98 14.90
C LEU A 134 -12.00 -28.81 13.71
N SER A 135 -13.31 -28.74 13.47
CA SER A 135 -13.84 -29.26 12.21
C SER A 135 -13.28 -28.42 11.05
N PHE A 136 -13.05 -29.06 9.91
CA PHE A 136 -12.50 -28.41 8.71
C PHE A 136 -13.31 -27.17 8.28
N GLN A 137 -14.62 -27.23 8.45
CA GLN A 137 -15.53 -26.12 8.14
C GLN A 137 -15.30 -24.91 9.05
N LEU A 138 -15.13 -25.13 10.36
CA LEU A 138 -14.87 -24.08 11.34
C LEU A 138 -13.51 -23.44 11.11
N LEU A 139 -12.50 -24.24 10.77
CA LEU A 139 -11.16 -23.76 10.42
C LEU A 139 -11.21 -22.78 9.24
N ILE A 140 -11.87 -23.18 8.14
CA ILE A 140 -12.04 -22.31 6.97
C ILE A 140 -12.80 -21.02 7.32
N LEU A 141 -13.86 -21.12 8.11
CA LEU A 141 -14.65 -19.97 8.54
C LEU A 141 -13.80 -18.95 9.32
N LEU A 142 -12.99 -19.42 10.27
CA LEU A 142 -12.11 -18.56 11.07
C LEU A 142 -10.99 -17.94 10.24
N MET A 143 -10.38 -18.68 9.32
CA MET A 143 -9.39 -18.15 8.38
C MET A 143 -10.00 -17.07 7.48
N PHE A 144 -11.20 -17.32 6.96
CA PHE A 144 -11.91 -16.34 6.14
C PHE A 144 -12.27 -15.07 6.92
N ALA A 145 -12.72 -15.22 8.18
CA ALA A 145 -12.98 -14.08 9.06
C ALA A 145 -11.72 -13.25 9.32
N ALA A 146 -10.58 -13.87 9.58
CA ALA A 146 -9.29 -13.17 9.76
C ALA A 146 -8.89 -12.39 8.50
N LEU A 147 -9.04 -12.98 7.32
CA LEU A 147 -8.78 -12.32 6.05
C LEU A 147 -9.74 -11.14 5.80
N LEU A 148 -11.01 -11.25 6.15
CA LEU A 148 -11.97 -10.13 6.03
C LEU A 148 -11.60 -8.96 6.95
N VAL A 149 -11.19 -9.23 8.18
CA VAL A 149 -10.71 -8.18 9.12
C VAL A 149 -9.47 -7.50 8.55
N PHE A 150 -8.52 -8.26 8.02
CA PHE A 150 -7.33 -7.71 7.38
C PHE A 150 -7.66 -6.88 6.14
N LEU A 151 -8.53 -7.38 5.28
CA LEU A 151 -9.01 -6.65 4.10
C LEU A 151 -9.67 -5.31 4.50
N TRP A 152 -10.49 -5.34 5.54
CA TRP A 152 -11.11 -4.12 6.07
C TRP A 152 -10.04 -3.12 6.56
N PHE A 153 -9.01 -3.59 7.25
CA PHE A 153 -7.88 -2.78 7.69
C PHE A 153 -7.14 -2.17 6.49
N VAL A 154 -6.74 -2.98 5.52
CA VAL A 154 -6.03 -2.53 4.30
C VAL A 154 -6.85 -1.48 3.53
N LEU A 155 -8.14 -1.74 3.29
CA LEU A 155 -9.01 -0.78 2.58
C LEU A 155 -9.19 0.53 3.35
N THR A 156 -9.19 0.49 4.68
CA THR A 156 -9.35 1.70 5.50
C THR A 156 -8.11 2.57 5.48
N PHE A 157 -6.92 1.98 5.59
CA PHE A 157 -5.66 2.71 5.73
C PHE A 157 -4.86 2.84 4.44
N SER A 158 -5.38 2.35 3.32
CA SER A 158 -4.74 2.47 2.00
C SER A 158 -4.51 3.92 1.54
N CYS A 159 -5.31 4.87 2.04
CA CYS A 159 -5.17 6.30 1.74
C CYS A 159 -4.19 7.04 2.65
N PHE A 160 -3.53 6.38 3.62
CA PHE A 160 -2.67 7.04 4.60
C PHE A 160 -1.52 7.81 3.95
N LEU A 161 -0.78 7.16 3.06
CA LEU A 161 0.36 7.79 2.36
C LEU A 161 -0.09 8.91 1.42
N PHE A 162 -1.27 8.79 0.82
CA PHE A 162 -1.88 9.86 0.03
C PHE A 162 -2.22 11.08 0.89
N LEU A 163 -2.87 10.89 2.04
CA LEU A 163 -3.19 11.98 2.97
C LEU A 163 -1.93 12.65 3.53
N HIS A 164 -0.90 11.87 3.85
CA HIS A 164 0.39 12.42 4.27
C HIS A 164 1.06 13.24 3.15
N ALA A 165 0.99 12.77 1.90
CA ALA A 165 1.51 13.51 0.75
C ALA A 165 0.75 14.83 0.50
N ARG A 166 -0.56 14.87 0.80
CA ARG A 166 -1.41 16.05 0.70
C ARG A 166 -1.14 17.05 1.82
N ASP A 167 -1.07 16.57 3.08
CA ASP A 167 -0.88 17.37 4.28
C ASP A 167 0.24 16.79 5.16
N PRO A 168 1.51 17.11 4.87
CA PRO A 168 2.65 16.52 5.57
C PRO A 168 2.84 16.99 7.01
N ARG A 169 2.12 18.04 7.44
CA ARG A 169 2.22 18.60 8.79
C ARG A 169 1.32 17.89 9.81
N LYS A 170 0.42 17.02 9.34
CA LYS A 170 -0.49 16.29 10.23
C LYS A 170 0.25 15.22 11.02
N SER A 171 -0.14 15.07 12.29
CA SER A 171 0.35 13.99 13.15
C SER A 171 -0.18 12.63 12.67
N ALA A 172 0.51 11.53 13.04
CA ALA A 172 0.05 10.18 12.73
C ALA A 172 -1.39 9.92 13.19
N LYS A 173 -1.74 10.38 14.42
CA LYS A 173 -3.10 10.21 14.97
C LYS A 173 -4.17 10.90 14.13
N GLU A 174 -3.90 12.10 13.66
CA GLU A 174 -4.80 12.84 12.77
C GLU A 174 -4.97 12.13 11.43
N LEU A 175 -3.86 11.68 10.82
CA LEU A 175 -3.90 10.93 9.57
C LEU A 175 -4.69 9.62 9.69
N PHE A 176 -4.52 8.86 10.77
CA PHE A 176 -5.32 7.65 11.01
C PHE A 176 -6.81 7.97 11.14
N ARG A 177 -7.17 9.04 11.85
CA ARG A 177 -8.55 9.48 11.99
C ARG A 177 -9.13 9.93 10.64
N ASP A 178 -8.37 10.70 9.89
CA ASP A 178 -8.79 11.19 8.57
C ASP A 178 -8.94 10.04 7.56
N CYS A 179 -8.10 9.00 7.62
CA CYS A 179 -8.29 7.77 6.84
C CYS A 179 -9.62 7.09 7.14
N ILE A 180 -9.95 6.93 8.44
CA ILE A 180 -11.21 6.30 8.85
C ILE A 180 -12.40 7.12 8.34
N HIS A 181 -12.34 8.45 8.43
CA HIS A 181 -13.39 9.36 8.00
C HIS A 181 -13.54 9.32 6.47
N LEU A 182 -12.48 9.58 5.73
CA LEU A 182 -12.46 9.60 4.26
C LEU A 182 -12.93 8.28 3.65
N MET A 183 -12.54 7.15 4.23
CA MET A 183 -12.91 5.83 3.70
C MET A 183 -14.27 5.32 4.18
N LYS A 184 -14.97 6.07 5.06
CA LYS A 184 -16.31 5.72 5.53
C LYS A 184 -17.32 5.80 4.38
N GLY A 185 -17.91 4.65 4.03
CA GLY A 185 -18.84 4.53 2.90
C GLY A 185 -18.18 4.32 1.53
N HIS A 186 -16.87 4.51 1.40
CA HIS A 186 -16.14 4.40 0.12
C HIS A 186 -15.28 3.14 -0.01
N ARG A 187 -15.15 2.32 1.06
CA ARG A 187 -14.35 1.08 1.08
C ARG A 187 -14.76 0.08 0.01
N LEU A 188 -16.07 -0.14 -0.15
CA LEU A 188 -16.60 -1.03 -1.19
C LEU A 188 -16.33 -0.51 -2.60
N ALA A 189 -16.37 0.81 -2.80
CA ALA A 189 -16.04 1.41 -4.09
C ALA A 189 -14.57 1.21 -4.44
N LEU A 190 -13.65 1.36 -3.47
CA LEU A 190 -12.24 1.04 -3.63
C LEU A 190 -12.02 -0.46 -3.89
N PHE A 191 -12.69 -1.33 -3.15
CA PHE A 191 -12.64 -2.78 -3.38
C PHE A 191 -13.05 -3.15 -4.81
N TRP A 192 -14.19 -2.63 -5.29
CA TRP A 192 -14.63 -2.84 -6.66
C TRP A 192 -13.65 -2.28 -7.69
N LEU A 193 -13.07 -1.11 -7.42
CA LEU A 193 -12.02 -0.54 -8.27
C LEU A 193 -10.82 -1.49 -8.37
N SER A 194 -10.33 -1.99 -7.22
CA SER A 194 -9.23 -2.95 -7.16
C SER A 194 -9.55 -4.25 -7.89
N LEU A 195 -10.77 -4.76 -7.73
CA LEU A 195 -11.23 -5.97 -8.42
C LEU A 195 -11.23 -5.80 -9.96
N THR A 196 -11.51 -4.59 -10.45
CA THR A 196 -11.44 -4.32 -11.90
C THR A 196 -10.03 -4.39 -12.50
N PHE A 197 -8.99 -4.42 -11.66
CA PHE A 197 -7.61 -4.63 -12.11
C PHE A 197 -7.20 -6.10 -12.16
N PHE A 198 -8.04 -7.01 -11.64
CA PHE A 198 -7.73 -8.43 -11.61
C PHE A 198 -7.38 -8.99 -13.00
N GLY A 199 -8.15 -8.62 -14.03
CA GLY A 199 -7.86 -9.02 -15.41
C GLY A 199 -6.48 -8.51 -15.92
N VAL A 200 -6.10 -7.29 -15.51
CA VAL A 200 -4.79 -6.73 -15.85
C VAL A 200 -3.68 -7.50 -15.14
N LEU A 201 -3.88 -7.85 -13.86
CA LEU A 201 -2.92 -8.65 -13.09
C LEU A 201 -2.71 -10.04 -13.69
N VAL A 202 -3.79 -10.71 -14.13
CA VAL A 202 -3.69 -12.00 -14.83
C VAL A 202 -2.85 -11.87 -16.09
N LEU A 203 -3.07 -10.84 -16.91
CA LEU A 203 -2.25 -10.57 -18.10
C LEU A 203 -0.79 -10.28 -17.75
N CYS A 204 -0.53 -9.59 -16.64
CA CYS A 204 0.82 -9.33 -16.16
C CYS A 204 1.56 -10.61 -15.74
N ILE A 205 0.86 -11.54 -15.10
CA ILE A 205 1.41 -12.86 -14.73
C ILE A 205 1.74 -13.65 -16.00
N LEU A 206 0.84 -13.67 -16.98
CA LEU A 206 1.06 -14.35 -18.27
C LEU A 206 2.24 -13.75 -19.06
N SER A 207 2.56 -12.48 -18.86
CA SER A 207 3.72 -11.81 -19.47
C SER A 207 5.03 -11.97 -18.65
N PHE A 208 5.14 -12.98 -17.79
CA PHE A 208 6.27 -13.19 -16.88
C PHE A 208 6.60 -11.97 -16.00
N GLY A 209 5.60 -11.20 -15.64
CA GLY A 209 5.73 -10.02 -14.77
C GLY A 209 6.13 -8.72 -15.47
N ILE A 210 6.56 -8.75 -16.72
CA ILE A 210 6.95 -7.54 -17.48
C ILE A 210 5.78 -6.54 -17.54
N GLY A 211 4.55 -7.03 -17.68
CA GLY A 211 3.34 -6.21 -17.68
C GLY A 211 3.14 -5.42 -16.39
N LEU A 212 3.68 -5.87 -15.25
CA LEU A 212 3.56 -5.17 -13.96
C LEU A 212 4.23 -3.79 -13.97
N LEU A 213 5.36 -3.65 -14.69
CA LEU A 213 6.05 -2.36 -14.80
C LEU A 213 5.17 -1.26 -15.39
N PHE A 214 4.26 -1.64 -16.27
CA PHE A 214 3.31 -0.71 -16.90
C PHE A 214 1.98 -0.65 -16.16
N ALA A 215 1.55 -1.75 -15.56
CA ALA A 215 0.28 -1.82 -14.84
C ALA A 215 0.34 -1.12 -13.48
N MET A 216 1.45 -1.23 -12.74
CA MET A 216 1.60 -0.60 -11.42
C MET A 216 1.41 0.92 -11.46
N PRO A 217 2.10 1.69 -12.32
CA PRO A 217 1.86 3.12 -12.42
C PRO A 217 0.41 3.46 -12.74
N TYR A 218 -0.20 2.70 -13.65
CA TYR A 218 -1.60 2.90 -14.03
C TYR A 218 -2.59 2.64 -12.89
N MET A 219 -2.36 1.57 -12.12
CA MET A 219 -3.18 1.25 -10.94
C MET A 219 -3.03 2.33 -9.87
N GLN A 220 -1.78 2.76 -9.61
CA GLN A 220 -1.48 3.80 -8.63
C GLN A 220 -2.13 5.13 -9.00
N MET A 221 -2.00 5.58 -10.26
CA MET A 221 -2.65 6.80 -10.74
C MET A 221 -4.17 6.74 -10.60
N THR A 222 -4.78 5.62 -10.96
CA THR A 222 -6.23 5.44 -10.85
C THR A 222 -6.69 5.50 -9.39
N THR A 223 -5.91 4.93 -8.47
CA THR A 223 -6.20 4.94 -7.03
C THR A 223 -6.00 6.34 -6.43
N THR A 224 -4.98 7.07 -6.85
CA THR A 224 -4.75 8.46 -6.45
C THR A 224 -5.92 9.36 -6.88
N LEU A 225 -6.38 9.25 -8.12
CA LEU A 225 -7.57 9.97 -8.60
C LEU A 225 -8.84 9.60 -7.82
N PHE A 226 -8.96 8.35 -7.39
CA PHE A 226 -10.08 7.93 -6.54
C PHE A 226 -10.04 8.64 -5.19
N TYR A 227 -8.89 8.71 -4.51
CA TYR A 227 -8.74 9.40 -3.23
C TYR A 227 -8.95 10.91 -3.36
N GLU A 228 -8.41 11.52 -4.42
CA GLU A 228 -8.59 12.95 -4.69
C GLU A 228 -10.06 13.31 -4.85
N ARG A 229 -10.82 12.50 -5.63
CA ARG A 229 -12.25 12.70 -5.83
C ARG A 229 -13.08 12.58 -4.56
N ILE A 230 -12.72 11.66 -3.65
CA ILE A 230 -13.40 11.53 -2.36
C ILE A 230 -13.08 12.73 -1.48
N ALA A 231 -11.82 13.14 -1.43
CA ALA A 231 -11.40 14.29 -0.64
C ALA A 231 -12.09 15.59 -1.09
N GLU A 232 -12.20 15.82 -2.41
CA GLU A 232 -12.97 16.93 -2.96
C GLU A 232 -14.47 16.90 -2.62
N MET A 233 -15.04 15.71 -2.42
CA MET A 233 -16.45 15.57 -2.04
C MET A 233 -16.71 15.87 -0.57
N GLU A 234 -15.72 15.66 0.31
CA GLU A 234 -15.82 15.99 1.73
C GLU A 234 -15.61 17.49 2.01
N GLU A 235 -14.88 18.19 1.14
CA GLU A 235 -14.63 19.64 1.26
C GLU A 235 -15.82 20.50 0.82
N LYS A 236 -16.81 19.92 0.12
CA LYS A 236 -18.03 20.59 -0.37
C LYS A 236 -19.20 20.44 0.59
#